data_84857919458d6457d5e1e0013cacdce3
#
_entry.id   84857919458d6457d5e1e0013cacdce3
#
_cell.length_a   1.000
_cell.length_b   1.000
_cell.length_c   1.000
_cell.angle_alpha   90.00
_cell.angle_beta   90.00
_cell.angle_gamma   90.00
#
_symmetry.space_group_name_H-M   'P 1'
#
loop_
_entity.id
_entity.type
_entity.pdbx_description
1 polymer ?
#
loop_
_entity_poly.entity_id
_entity_poly.type
_entity_poly.pdbx_seq_one_letter_code
_entity_poly.pdbx_strand_id
1 'polypeptide(L)'
;MKKTKYTLLALGFATCLSTHANAAGFYIQEQSVSGLGTAYAGQTAMPRDASIIYYNPAGMTYLEGRTGNIGVHALLPDADLDDRGSDAPLALPNGGSSDNPYDLSLVPNLHYSHQLSDQWWAGVSVTAPFGLGNEYDDGWFGRYDSLKSELKTINVQPSVAYRLNDKVSLGLGIDVQYADAELTSAAFAGTEGQSKLTGDDISFGYNIGVMVDATPQTRLGFQYRSQINHKLDGEISATGTTGADAQSNGKANLNLPEMVSLGIAHDLNDRLTIMGNAIWFGWSNFERITAYTDAGNIAQDIAQGYEDTWAFSIGADYKYSDDWTLRAGVQYDQTPTEDEFRTTRTPDGDRIWVSGGATYHVSDRVSWDFALTYINVAEEDISVTRNQPLNATIEAESSGHVGI
;
A
#
# COMPACT_ATOMS: atom_id res chain seq x y z
N MET A 1 15.38 35.81 -8.66
CA MET A 1 14.42 35.57 -7.60
C MET A 1 13.13 34.90 -8.12
N LYS A 2 13.22 33.68 -8.75
CA LYS A 2 12.02 32.95 -9.25
C LYS A 2 12.07 31.44 -8.97
N LYS A 3 13.00 30.96 -8.14
CA LYS A 3 13.15 29.51 -7.83
C LYS A 3 12.45 29.04 -6.53
N THR A 4 11.90 29.97 -5.73
CA THR A 4 11.38 29.65 -4.38
C THR A 4 9.90 29.24 -4.35
N LYS A 5 9.16 29.37 -5.44
CA LYS A 5 7.70 29.06 -5.45
C LYS A 5 7.36 27.61 -5.75
N TYR A 6 8.25 26.84 -6.37
CA TYR A 6 7.98 25.44 -6.70
C TYR A 6 8.44 24.47 -5.59
N THR A 7 9.39 24.88 -4.77
CA THR A 7 9.88 24.11 -3.62
C THR A 7 8.85 24.01 -2.49
N LEU A 8 7.95 24.98 -2.36
CA LEU A 8 6.92 25.00 -1.32
C LEU A 8 5.74 24.04 -1.59
N LEU A 9 5.44 23.75 -2.87
CA LEU A 9 4.39 22.77 -3.19
C LEU A 9 4.85 21.31 -2.98
N ALA A 10 6.11 21.02 -3.29
CA ALA A 10 6.71 19.69 -3.05
C ALA A 10 6.96 19.45 -1.55
N LEU A 11 7.32 20.48 -0.77
CA LEU A 11 7.50 20.38 0.68
C LEU A 11 6.16 20.20 1.44
N GLY A 12 5.07 20.76 0.95
CA GLY A 12 3.74 20.60 1.56
C GLY A 12 3.19 19.17 1.44
N PHE A 13 3.56 18.43 0.39
CA PHE A 13 3.18 17.03 0.22
C PHE A 13 4.03 16.09 1.08
N ALA A 14 5.30 16.41 1.31
CA ALA A 14 6.23 15.61 2.11
C ALA A 14 5.97 15.67 3.63
N THR A 15 5.30 16.71 4.14
CA THR A 15 5.03 16.87 5.58
C THR A 15 3.76 16.18 6.07
N CYS A 16 2.91 15.65 5.18
CA CYS A 16 1.70 14.90 5.54
C CYS A 16 1.87 13.37 5.53
N LEU A 17 3.08 12.86 5.28
CA LEU A 17 3.35 11.44 5.13
C LEU A 17 3.77 10.79 6.46
N SER A 18 2.91 10.82 7.47
CA SER A 18 2.94 9.79 8.51
C SER A 18 2.03 8.66 8.02
N THR A 19 2.59 7.72 7.27
CA THR A 19 1.81 6.61 6.70
C THR A 19 2.00 5.37 7.56
N HIS A 20 0.98 5.01 8.29
CA HIS A 20 0.83 3.70 8.89
C HIS A 20 -0.42 3.08 8.26
N ALA A 21 -0.26 2.28 7.23
CA ALA A 21 -1.38 1.64 6.54
C ALA A 21 -1.17 0.12 6.57
N ASN A 22 -2.23 -0.62 6.85
CA ASN A 22 -2.28 -2.06 6.68
C ASN A 22 -3.16 -2.37 5.47
N ALA A 23 -2.56 -2.86 4.43
CA ALA A 23 -3.21 -3.52 3.30
C ALA A 23 -2.63 -4.93 3.19
N ALA A 24 -3.22 -5.84 2.39
CA ALA A 24 -2.70 -7.20 2.25
C ALA A 24 -1.19 -7.16 1.93
N GLY A 25 -0.39 -7.75 2.80
CA GLY A 25 1.01 -7.41 2.93
C GLY A 25 1.18 -5.94 3.37
N PHE A 26 1.80 -5.11 2.52
CA PHE A 26 1.97 -3.67 2.77
C PHE A 26 1.63 -2.81 1.52
N TYR A 27 0.78 -3.33 0.63
CA TYR A 27 0.22 -2.57 -0.48
C TYR A 27 -0.94 -1.70 -0.01
N ILE A 28 -0.90 -0.40 -0.30
CA ILE A 28 -1.94 0.59 0.00
C ILE A 28 -2.78 0.79 -1.25
N GLN A 29 -4.01 0.27 -1.24
CA GLN A 29 -4.95 0.40 -2.35
C GLN A 29 -5.62 1.77 -2.40
N GLU A 30 -5.56 2.55 -1.33
CA GLU A 30 -6.25 3.80 -1.05
C GLU A 30 -5.69 4.98 -1.84
N GLN A 31 -5.77 4.90 -3.18
CA GLN A 31 -5.30 5.93 -4.11
C GLN A 31 -6.45 6.65 -4.83
N SER A 32 -7.72 6.42 -4.42
CA SER A 32 -8.93 7.06 -4.97
C SER A 32 -10.08 7.03 -3.97
N VAL A 33 -10.63 8.19 -3.60
CA VAL A 33 -11.81 8.27 -2.71
C VAL A 33 -13.05 7.72 -3.41
N SER A 34 -13.23 8.03 -4.70
CA SER A 34 -14.36 7.49 -5.49
C SER A 34 -14.26 5.97 -5.66
N GLY A 35 -13.04 5.41 -5.77
CA GLY A 35 -12.79 3.98 -5.82
C GLY A 35 -13.07 3.29 -4.49
N LEU A 36 -12.67 3.90 -3.36
CA LEU A 36 -12.90 3.38 -2.02
C LEU A 36 -14.39 3.11 -1.76
N GLY A 37 -15.28 4.00 -2.22
CA GLY A 37 -16.72 3.85 -2.06
C GLY A 37 -17.33 2.59 -2.67
N THR A 38 -16.62 1.90 -3.57
CA THR A 38 -17.01 0.61 -4.16
C THR A 38 -16.09 -0.54 -3.75
N ALA A 39 -15.27 -0.37 -2.70
CA ALA A 39 -14.19 -1.29 -2.36
C ALA A 39 -13.33 -1.62 -3.60
N TYR A 40 -13.04 -0.60 -4.42
CA TYR A 40 -12.27 -0.66 -5.65
C TYR A 40 -12.84 -1.58 -6.75
N ALA A 41 -14.10 -1.99 -6.66
CA ALA A 41 -14.76 -2.67 -7.77
C ALA A 41 -14.77 -1.80 -9.03
N GLY A 42 -14.33 -2.39 -10.15
CA GLY A 42 -14.24 -1.70 -11.43
C GLY A 42 -13.11 -0.68 -11.56
N GLN A 43 -12.18 -0.58 -10.61
CA GLN A 43 -11.10 0.43 -10.62
C GLN A 43 -10.28 0.44 -11.92
N THR A 44 -10.15 -0.72 -12.60
CA THR A 44 -9.39 -0.85 -13.85
C THR A 44 -10.24 -0.53 -15.10
N ALA A 45 -11.59 -0.54 -14.99
CA ALA A 45 -12.52 -0.39 -16.08
C ALA A 45 -13.44 0.83 -16.00
N MET A 46 -13.52 1.51 -14.84
CA MET A 46 -14.45 2.61 -14.59
C MET A 46 -13.73 3.96 -14.41
N PRO A 47 -13.62 4.79 -15.46
CA PRO A 47 -12.94 6.08 -15.43
C PRO A 47 -13.84 7.18 -14.83
N ARG A 48 -14.06 7.16 -13.50
CA ARG A 48 -14.90 8.13 -12.80
C ARG A 48 -14.28 9.52 -12.78
N ASP A 49 -12.97 9.58 -12.55
CA ASP A 49 -12.17 10.80 -12.41
C ASP A 49 -10.71 10.54 -12.78
N ALA A 50 -9.82 11.50 -12.55
CA ALA A 50 -8.42 11.40 -12.94
C ALA A 50 -7.62 10.33 -12.15
N SER A 51 -8.16 9.76 -11.07
CA SER A 51 -7.50 8.66 -10.34
C SER A 51 -7.35 7.39 -11.17
N ILE A 52 -8.14 7.24 -12.23
CA ILE A 52 -8.01 6.14 -13.19
C ILE A 52 -6.59 6.02 -13.76
N ILE A 53 -5.80 7.11 -13.79
CA ILE A 53 -4.41 7.10 -14.27
C ILE A 53 -3.58 6.06 -13.52
N TYR A 54 -3.76 5.99 -12.20
CA TYR A 54 -3.04 5.03 -11.36
C TYR A 54 -3.47 3.59 -11.66
N TYR A 55 -4.79 3.34 -11.74
CA TYR A 55 -5.34 1.99 -11.89
C TYR A 55 -5.35 1.48 -13.33
N ASN A 56 -5.41 2.37 -14.31
CA ASN A 56 -5.37 2.04 -15.75
C ASN A 56 -5.17 3.32 -16.58
N PRO A 57 -3.94 3.64 -17.01
CA PRO A 57 -3.70 4.88 -17.75
C PRO A 57 -4.50 5.00 -19.06
N ALA A 58 -4.95 3.87 -19.66
CA ALA A 58 -5.82 3.92 -20.84
C ALA A 58 -7.16 4.60 -20.56
N GLY A 59 -7.60 4.62 -19.30
CA GLY A 59 -8.85 5.27 -18.88
C GLY A 59 -8.86 6.79 -19.05
N MET A 60 -7.70 7.44 -19.20
CA MET A 60 -7.63 8.87 -19.51
C MET A 60 -8.39 9.23 -20.80
N THR A 61 -8.51 8.31 -21.75
CA THR A 61 -9.21 8.58 -23.02
C THR A 61 -10.70 8.83 -22.88
N TYR A 62 -11.27 8.57 -21.69
CA TYR A 62 -12.67 8.86 -21.35
C TYR A 62 -12.84 10.18 -20.59
N LEU A 63 -11.74 10.86 -20.26
CA LEU A 63 -11.74 12.14 -19.56
C LEU A 63 -11.63 13.27 -20.57
N GLU A 64 -12.58 14.20 -20.53
CA GLU A 64 -12.61 15.33 -21.46
C GLU A 64 -11.79 16.51 -20.95
N GLY A 65 -11.08 17.15 -21.86
CA GLY A 65 -10.36 18.39 -21.60
C GLY A 65 -9.27 18.25 -20.54
N ARG A 66 -9.48 18.92 -19.39
CA ARG A 66 -8.56 18.90 -18.24
C ARG A 66 -9.30 18.46 -17.00
N THR A 67 -8.87 17.37 -16.40
CA THR A 67 -9.48 16.78 -15.22
C THR A 67 -8.43 16.61 -14.14
N GLY A 68 -8.73 17.06 -12.93
CA GLY A 68 -7.87 16.88 -11.76
C GLY A 68 -8.64 16.30 -10.60
N ASN A 69 -7.98 15.49 -9.80
CA ASN A 69 -8.49 14.89 -8.57
C ASN A 69 -7.45 15.04 -7.47
N ILE A 70 -7.89 15.36 -6.27
CA ILE A 70 -7.06 15.35 -5.05
C ILE A 70 -7.87 14.67 -3.96
N GLY A 71 -7.26 13.73 -3.27
CA GLY A 71 -7.88 12.98 -2.20
C GLY A 71 -6.97 12.79 -1.00
N VAL A 72 -7.57 12.44 0.12
CA VAL A 72 -6.88 11.97 1.32
C VAL A 72 -7.73 10.89 1.96
N HIS A 73 -7.09 9.79 2.37
CA HIS A 73 -7.68 8.73 3.14
C HIS A 73 -7.12 8.81 4.56
N ALA A 74 -7.99 8.66 5.55
CA ALA A 74 -7.59 8.57 6.95
C ALA A 74 -7.81 7.12 7.39
N LEU A 75 -6.73 6.37 7.57
CA LEU A 75 -6.75 4.98 7.98
C LEU A 75 -6.62 4.92 9.50
N LEU A 76 -7.50 4.17 10.13
CA LEU A 76 -7.61 3.97 11.57
C LEU A 76 -7.48 2.46 11.86
N PRO A 77 -6.27 1.91 11.79
CA PRO A 77 -6.06 0.50 12.11
C PRO A 77 -6.09 0.29 13.63
N ASP A 78 -6.65 -0.84 14.01
CA ASP A 78 -6.69 -1.31 15.39
C ASP A 78 -6.39 -2.80 15.39
N ALA A 79 -5.36 -3.22 16.11
CA ALA A 79 -4.94 -4.61 16.20
C ALA A 79 -4.47 -4.97 17.61
N ASP A 80 -4.84 -6.16 18.01
CA ASP A 80 -4.41 -6.80 19.25
C ASP A 80 -3.45 -7.96 18.93
N LEU A 81 -2.38 -8.09 19.72
CA LEU A 81 -1.48 -9.24 19.71
C LEU A 81 -1.48 -9.87 21.10
N ASP A 82 -2.06 -11.04 21.18
CA ASP A 82 -2.15 -11.83 22.43
C ASP A 82 -0.98 -12.80 22.54
N ASP A 83 -0.23 -12.71 23.66
CA ASP A 83 0.85 -13.66 23.95
C ASP A 83 0.32 -15.08 24.22
N ARG A 84 0.77 -16.04 23.45
CA ARG A 84 0.39 -17.46 23.56
C ARG A 84 1.49 -18.35 24.19
N GLY A 85 2.53 -17.75 24.73
CA GLY A 85 3.60 -18.49 25.41
C GLY A 85 4.99 -18.12 24.92
N SER A 86 5.22 -16.86 24.59
CA SER A 86 6.52 -16.33 24.19
C SER A 86 7.58 -16.55 25.29
N ASP A 87 8.82 -16.79 24.88
CA ASP A 87 9.95 -17.01 25.78
C ASP A 87 11.13 -16.10 25.40
N ALA A 88 11.52 -15.27 26.37
CA ALA A 88 12.67 -14.36 26.23
C ALA A 88 13.99 -15.08 26.46
N PRO A 89 15.10 -14.63 25.84
CA PRO A 89 16.41 -15.28 25.96
C PRO A 89 16.93 -15.22 27.40
N LEU A 90 17.64 -16.28 27.87
CA LEU A 90 18.44 -16.33 29.10
C LEU A 90 17.72 -15.91 30.39
N ALA A 91 16.43 -16.25 30.53
CA ALA A 91 15.64 -15.89 31.72
C ALA A 91 15.50 -14.35 31.90
N LEU A 92 15.62 -13.56 30.85
CA LEU A 92 15.17 -12.16 30.85
C LEU A 92 13.65 -12.13 31.02
N PRO A 93 13.06 -11.03 31.52
CA PRO A 93 11.62 -10.91 31.60
C PRO A 93 10.97 -11.09 30.20
N ASN A 94 9.93 -11.91 30.09
CA ASN A 94 9.24 -12.17 28.85
C ASN A 94 8.60 -10.91 28.23
N GLY A 95 8.41 -9.88 29.02
CA GLY A 95 7.74 -8.66 28.59
C GLY A 95 6.23 -8.71 28.84
N GLY A 96 5.58 -7.56 28.63
CA GLY A 96 4.13 -7.39 28.71
C GLY A 96 3.48 -7.39 27.33
N SER A 97 2.16 -7.18 27.31
CA SER A 97 1.44 -6.80 26.08
C SER A 97 1.89 -5.41 25.63
N SER A 98 1.66 -5.09 24.37
CA SER A 98 1.70 -3.72 23.86
C SER A 98 0.27 -3.23 23.67
N ASP A 99 0.05 -1.91 23.77
CA ASP A 99 -1.16 -1.28 23.26
C ASP A 99 -1.23 -1.41 21.73
N ASN A 100 -2.34 -0.97 21.11
CA ASN A 100 -2.47 -0.96 19.64
C ASN A 100 -1.20 -0.34 19.00
N PRO A 101 -0.44 -1.11 18.20
CA PRO A 101 0.84 -0.64 17.65
C PRO A 101 0.68 0.33 16.46
N TYR A 102 -0.53 0.67 16.08
CA TYR A 102 -0.83 1.48 14.90
C TYR A 102 -1.39 2.84 15.27
N ASP A 103 -0.96 3.85 14.55
CA ASP A 103 -1.45 5.21 14.63
C ASP A 103 -2.36 5.57 13.44
N LEU A 104 -3.12 6.67 13.59
CA LEU A 104 -3.84 7.28 12.47
C LEU A 104 -2.90 7.58 11.31
N SER A 105 -3.23 7.06 10.13
CA SER A 105 -2.46 7.28 8.93
C SER A 105 -3.19 8.08 7.88
N LEU A 106 -2.51 9.05 7.27
CA LEU A 106 -3.05 9.85 6.19
C LEU A 106 -2.38 9.48 4.87
N VAL A 107 -3.19 9.02 3.91
CA VAL A 107 -2.73 8.65 2.56
C VAL A 107 -3.25 9.68 1.55
N PRO A 108 -2.45 10.71 1.19
CA PRO A 108 -2.82 11.67 0.18
C PRO A 108 -2.59 11.13 -1.23
N ASN A 109 -3.40 11.58 -2.18
CA ASN A 109 -3.21 11.31 -3.60
C ASN A 109 -3.56 12.54 -4.46
N LEU A 110 -2.94 12.62 -5.64
CA LEU A 110 -3.19 13.67 -6.61
C LEU A 110 -3.09 13.10 -8.01
N HIS A 111 -4.06 13.44 -8.87
CA HIS A 111 -4.10 12.98 -10.25
C HIS A 111 -4.49 14.13 -11.16
N TYR A 112 -3.89 14.19 -12.36
CA TYR A 112 -4.21 15.17 -13.37
C TYR A 112 -4.11 14.57 -14.76
N SER A 113 -5.16 14.75 -15.56
CA SER A 113 -5.24 14.34 -16.97
C SER A 113 -5.47 15.56 -17.87
N HIS A 114 -4.87 15.53 -19.05
CA HIS A 114 -5.05 16.53 -20.08
C HIS A 114 -5.24 15.87 -21.44
N GLN A 115 -6.38 16.11 -22.06
CA GLN A 115 -6.64 15.73 -23.45
C GLN A 115 -5.83 16.65 -24.37
N LEU A 116 -4.87 16.09 -25.09
CA LEU A 116 -3.99 16.82 -26.02
C LEU A 116 -4.61 16.91 -27.42
N SER A 117 -5.39 15.89 -27.81
CA SER A 117 -6.15 15.80 -29.05
C SER A 117 -7.29 14.79 -28.90
N ASP A 118 -8.05 14.53 -29.95
CA ASP A 118 -9.11 13.51 -29.96
C ASP A 118 -8.59 12.09 -29.74
N GLN A 119 -7.29 11.87 -29.93
CA GLN A 119 -6.65 10.55 -29.80
C GLN A 119 -5.60 10.46 -28.71
N TRP A 120 -5.07 11.57 -28.18
CA TRP A 120 -3.96 11.57 -27.23
C TRP A 120 -4.27 12.28 -25.94
N TRP A 121 -3.88 11.66 -24.83
CA TRP A 121 -3.92 12.21 -23.47
C TRP A 121 -2.56 12.08 -22.81
N ALA A 122 -2.26 13.01 -21.93
CA ALA A 122 -1.16 12.94 -21.00
C ALA A 122 -1.65 13.20 -19.59
N GLY A 123 -1.03 12.57 -18.61
CA GLY A 123 -1.42 12.74 -17.21
C GLY A 123 -0.28 12.44 -16.24
N VAL A 124 -0.55 12.69 -14.98
CA VAL A 124 0.35 12.38 -13.88
C VAL A 124 -0.45 11.97 -12.65
N SER A 125 0.03 10.94 -11.95
CA SER A 125 -0.42 10.56 -10.61
C SER A 125 0.70 10.78 -9.60
N VAL A 126 0.34 11.21 -8.39
CA VAL A 126 1.21 11.19 -7.21
C VAL A 126 0.47 10.41 -6.13
N THR A 127 1.05 9.30 -5.70
CA THR A 127 0.41 8.27 -4.85
C THR A 127 1.40 7.71 -3.84
N ALA A 128 0.89 6.99 -2.83
CA ALA A 128 1.67 6.27 -1.83
C ALA A 128 1.27 4.77 -1.83
N PRO A 129 1.72 3.99 -2.83
CA PRO A 129 1.17 2.65 -3.08
C PRO A 129 1.63 1.56 -2.12
N PHE A 130 2.69 1.78 -1.35
CA PHE A 130 3.16 0.84 -0.34
C PHE A 130 3.48 1.59 0.95
N GLY A 131 3.13 0.97 2.06
CA GLY A 131 3.39 1.53 3.38
C GLY A 131 3.17 0.49 4.47
N LEU A 132 3.97 0.59 5.51
CA LEU A 132 3.87 -0.19 6.73
C LEU A 132 4.19 0.74 7.88
N GLY A 133 3.52 0.57 9.01
CA GLY A 133 3.86 1.31 10.20
C GLY A 133 3.24 0.65 11.41
N ASN A 134 4.09 0.06 12.24
CA ASN A 134 3.74 -0.35 13.58
C ASN A 134 4.87 0.02 14.53
N GLU A 135 4.51 0.37 15.76
CA GLU A 135 5.43 0.69 16.83
C GLU A 135 4.88 0.11 18.13
N TYR A 136 5.60 -0.84 18.70
CA TYR A 136 5.28 -1.55 19.92
C TYR A 136 6.00 -0.92 21.12
N ASP A 137 5.46 -1.12 22.31
CA ASP A 137 6.11 -0.71 23.54
C ASP A 137 7.49 -1.37 23.73
N ASP A 138 8.47 -0.65 24.24
CA ASP A 138 9.85 -1.15 24.42
C ASP A 138 9.95 -2.46 25.22
N GLY A 139 9.02 -2.68 26.15
CA GLY A 139 8.98 -3.82 27.05
C GLY A 139 8.03 -4.94 26.65
N TRP A 140 7.48 -4.94 25.43
CA TRP A 140 6.52 -5.95 25.04
C TRP A 140 7.16 -7.32 24.75
N PHE A 141 6.36 -8.40 24.74
CA PHE A 141 6.87 -9.78 24.65
C PHE A 141 7.58 -10.07 23.33
N GLY A 142 7.15 -9.46 22.21
CA GLY A 142 7.70 -9.66 20.86
C GLY A 142 8.88 -8.74 20.49
N ARG A 143 9.41 -7.96 21.40
CA ARG A 143 10.44 -6.92 21.13
C ARG A 143 11.71 -7.41 20.43
N TYR A 144 12.05 -8.69 20.56
CA TYR A 144 13.22 -9.29 19.86
C TYR A 144 12.94 -9.57 18.38
N ASP A 145 11.68 -9.60 17.97
CA ASP A 145 11.30 -9.63 16.57
C ASP A 145 11.07 -8.21 16.03
N SER A 146 10.21 -7.43 16.67
CA SER A 146 9.91 -6.06 16.27
C SER A 146 9.69 -5.13 17.45
N LEU A 147 10.26 -3.92 17.37
CA LEU A 147 9.83 -2.75 18.13
C LEU A 147 9.14 -1.77 17.20
N LYS A 148 9.77 -1.44 16.06
CA LYS A 148 9.20 -0.58 15.05
C LYS A 148 9.45 -1.16 13.67
N SER A 149 8.44 -1.08 12.79
CA SER A 149 8.59 -1.33 11.38
C SER A 149 7.88 -0.22 10.61
N GLU A 150 8.64 0.53 9.82
CA GLU A 150 8.13 1.63 9.03
C GLU A 150 8.60 1.48 7.59
N LEU A 151 7.68 1.61 6.64
CA LEU A 151 7.94 1.74 5.21
C LEU A 151 7.06 2.85 4.67
N LYS A 152 7.63 3.78 3.94
CA LYS A 152 6.93 4.86 3.25
C LYS A 152 7.33 4.87 1.81
N THR A 153 6.37 4.95 0.90
CA THR A 153 6.65 5.14 -0.52
C THR A 153 5.92 6.36 -1.07
N ILE A 154 6.55 7.02 -2.03
CA ILE A 154 5.93 8.06 -2.85
C ILE A 154 6.19 7.69 -4.30
N ASN A 155 5.12 7.57 -5.07
CA ASN A 155 5.19 7.24 -6.50
C ASN A 155 4.70 8.42 -7.34
N VAL A 156 5.53 8.85 -8.29
CA VAL A 156 5.15 9.82 -9.32
C VAL A 156 5.07 9.08 -10.65
N GLN A 157 3.88 9.07 -11.25
CA GLN A 157 3.57 8.31 -12.46
C GLN A 157 3.15 9.24 -13.61
N PRO A 158 4.08 9.80 -14.41
CA PRO A 158 3.73 10.36 -15.72
C PRO A 158 3.20 9.26 -16.64
N SER A 159 2.13 9.59 -17.37
CA SER A 159 1.43 8.63 -18.22
C SER A 159 0.96 9.28 -19.52
N VAL A 160 0.84 8.43 -20.55
CA VAL A 160 0.20 8.79 -21.83
C VAL A 160 -0.87 7.78 -22.18
N ALA A 161 -1.92 8.23 -22.86
CA ALA A 161 -2.95 7.34 -23.39
C ALA A 161 -3.26 7.67 -24.85
N TYR A 162 -3.64 6.65 -25.58
CA TYR A 162 -3.98 6.71 -27.00
C TYR A 162 -5.28 5.97 -27.28
N ARG A 163 -6.25 6.67 -27.89
CA ARG A 163 -7.48 6.08 -28.41
C ARG A 163 -7.20 5.48 -29.78
N LEU A 164 -7.03 4.16 -29.83
CA LEU A 164 -6.72 3.42 -31.07
C LEU A 164 -7.89 3.47 -32.05
N ASN A 165 -9.11 3.32 -31.53
CA ASN A 165 -10.38 3.42 -32.26
C ASN A 165 -11.53 3.67 -31.24
N ASP A 166 -12.79 3.65 -31.72
CA ASP A 166 -13.96 3.93 -30.88
C ASP A 166 -14.20 2.91 -29.78
N LYS A 167 -13.50 1.77 -29.78
CA LYS A 167 -13.68 0.68 -28.81
C LYS A 167 -12.47 0.39 -27.96
N VAL A 168 -11.26 0.75 -28.41
CA VAL A 168 -10.01 0.33 -27.77
C VAL A 168 -9.13 1.52 -27.46
N SER A 169 -8.71 1.60 -26.22
CA SER A 169 -7.75 2.58 -25.74
C SER A 169 -6.55 1.87 -25.09
N LEU A 170 -5.39 2.45 -25.27
CA LEU A 170 -4.11 1.99 -24.73
C LEU A 170 -3.52 3.06 -23.81
N GLY A 171 -2.81 2.64 -22.79
CA GLY A 171 -2.12 3.55 -21.87
C GLY A 171 -0.76 3.01 -21.45
N LEU A 172 0.15 3.91 -21.18
CA LEU A 172 1.49 3.62 -20.67
C LEU A 172 1.84 4.64 -19.58
N GLY A 173 2.38 4.17 -18.47
CA GLY A 173 2.93 5.00 -17.41
C GLY A 173 4.34 4.54 -17.03
N ILE A 174 5.13 5.47 -16.52
CA ILE A 174 6.42 5.21 -15.87
C ILE A 174 6.26 5.53 -14.40
N ASP A 175 6.63 4.60 -13.53
CA ASP A 175 6.63 4.79 -12.09
C ASP A 175 8.02 5.24 -11.64
N VAL A 176 8.11 6.38 -10.97
CA VAL A 176 9.31 6.88 -10.28
C VAL A 176 8.98 6.85 -8.81
N GLN A 177 9.54 5.87 -8.09
CA GLN A 177 9.16 5.63 -6.71
C GLN A 177 10.33 5.86 -5.76
N TYR A 178 10.11 6.70 -4.76
CA TYR A 178 10.94 6.82 -3.57
C TYR A 178 10.43 5.87 -2.50
N ALA A 179 11.32 5.18 -1.82
CA ALA A 179 11.05 4.35 -0.66
C ALA A 179 11.99 4.73 0.48
N ASP A 180 11.45 4.76 1.72
CA ASP A 180 12.16 4.98 2.96
C ASP A 180 11.71 3.93 3.98
N ALA A 181 12.64 3.26 4.65
CA ALA A 181 12.35 2.18 5.58
C ALA A 181 13.15 2.30 6.89
N GLU A 182 12.48 1.97 7.99
CA GLU A 182 13.08 1.83 9.32
C GLU A 182 12.58 0.56 9.98
N LEU A 183 13.52 -0.30 10.44
CA LEU A 183 13.21 -1.49 11.21
C LEU A 183 14.01 -1.46 12.52
N THR A 184 13.33 -1.67 13.65
CA THR A 184 14.01 -1.81 14.96
C THR A 184 13.58 -3.07 15.68
N SER A 185 14.43 -3.57 16.56
CA SER A 185 14.15 -4.67 17.47
C SER A 185 15.07 -4.58 18.69
N ALA A 186 14.70 -5.23 19.79
CA ALA A 186 15.61 -5.42 20.89
C ALA A 186 16.82 -6.27 20.45
N ALA A 187 17.98 -5.96 20.98
CA ALA A 187 19.22 -6.69 20.79
C ALA A 187 19.87 -6.97 22.13
N PHE A 188 20.60 -8.09 22.25
CA PHE A 188 21.25 -8.44 23.47
C PHE A 188 22.73 -8.82 23.26
N ALA A 189 23.63 -8.10 23.93
CA ALA A 189 25.05 -8.47 24.03
C ALA A 189 25.55 -8.10 25.42
N GLY A 190 25.20 -8.93 26.44
CA GLY A 190 25.50 -8.73 27.83
C GLY A 190 24.50 -7.83 28.56
N THR A 191 24.01 -6.77 27.97
CA THR A 191 22.81 -5.99 28.32
C THR A 191 21.84 -5.92 27.15
N GLU A 192 20.56 -5.69 27.44
CA GLU A 192 19.58 -5.41 26.44
C GLU A 192 19.76 -3.99 25.86
N GLY A 193 19.69 -3.87 24.55
CA GLY A 193 19.78 -2.64 23.81
C GLY A 193 18.88 -2.72 22.57
N GLN A 194 19.14 -1.92 21.55
CA GLN A 194 18.34 -1.85 20.34
C GLN A 194 19.19 -2.05 19.09
N SER A 195 18.68 -2.84 18.15
CA SER A 195 19.14 -2.91 16.77
C SER A 195 18.24 -2.03 15.90
N LYS A 196 18.84 -1.26 14.99
CA LYS A 196 18.14 -0.39 14.06
C LYS A 196 18.74 -0.52 12.66
N LEU A 197 17.85 -0.66 11.67
CA LEU A 197 18.15 -0.63 10.23
C LEU A 197 17.34 0.49 9.60
N THR A 198 17.99 1.38 8.87
CA THR A 198 17.33 2.42 8.04
C THR A 198 17.89 2.39 6.64
N GLY A 199 17.11 2.90 5.68
CA GLY A 199 17.60 3.09 4.32
C GLY A 199 16.55 3.67 3.39
N ASP A 200 17.01 4.36 2.36
CA ASP A 200 16.16 4.93 1.33
C ASP A 200 16.69 4.67 -0.09
N ASP A 201 15.81 4.77 -1.09
CA ASP A 201 16.14 4.58 -2.50
C ASP A 201 15.12 5.22 -3.43
N ILE A 202 15.53 5.51 -4.67
CA ILE A 202 14.64 5.85 -5.77
C ILE A 202 14.79 4.83 -6.88
N SER A 203 13.71 4.10 -7.17
CA SER A 203 13.66 3.09 -8.21
C SER A 203 12.55 3.34 -9.22
N PHE A 204 12.58 2.58 -10.32
CA PHE A 204 11.70 2.79 -11.47
C PHE A 204 10.91 1.54 -11.80
N GLY A 205 9.68 1.76 -12.25
CA GLY A 205 8.80 0.76 -12.81
C GLY A 205 8.05 1.30 -14.02
N TYR A 206 7.17 0.48 -14.55
CA TYR A 206 6.27 0.89 -15.63
C TYR A 206 4.91 0.21 -15.46
N ASN A 207 3.89 0.78 -16.09
CA ASN A 207 2.58 0.17 -16.17
C ASN A 207 1.97 0.34 -17.56
N ILE A 208 1.19 -0.65 -17.96
CA ILE A 208 0.51 -0.72 -19.26
C ILE A 208 -0.97 -0.92 -18.99
N GLY A 209 -1.81 -0.17 -19.66
CA GLY A 209 -3.25 -0.26 -19.56
C GLY A 209 -3.93 -0.48 -20.91
N VAL A 210 -5.04 -1.22 -20.88
CA VAL A 210 -5.94 -1.40 -22.02
C VAL A 210 -7.37 -1.20 -21.53
N MET A 211 -8.18 -0.47 -22.29
CA MET A 211 -9.62 -0.37 -22.09
C MET A 211 -10.34 -0.77 -23.38
N VAL A 212 -11.42 -1.54 -23.22
CA VAL A 212 -12.23 -2.03 -24.33
C VAL A 212 -13.71 -1.81 -24.05
N ASP A 213 -14.40 -1.04 -24.89
CA ASP A 213 -15.86 -0.97 -24.93
C ASP A 213 -16.38 -2.20 -25.70
N ALA A 214 -16.60 -3.31 -24.94
CA ALA A 214 -17.06 -4.58 -25.51
C ALA A 214 -18.47 -4.46 -26.11
N THR A 215 -19.33 -3.69 -25.42
CA THR A 215 -20.64 -3.26 -25.90
C THR A 215 -20.88 -1.81 -25.50
N PRO A 216 -21.94 -1.12 -25.98
CA PRO A 216 -22.28 0.22 -25.49
C PRO A 216 -22.50 0.31 -23.97
N GLN A 217 -22.82 -0.83 -23.31
CA GLN A 217 -23.09 -0.90 -21.86
C GLN A 217 -21.96 -1.58 -21.08
N THR A 218 -20.99 -2.23 -21.76
CA THR A 218 -19.98 -3.06 -21.06
C THR A 218 -18.58 -2.62 -21.41
N ARG A 219 -17.82 -2.22 -20.41
CA ARG A 219 -16.40 -1.88 -20.51
C ARG A 219 -15.56 -2.89 -19.76
N LEU A 220 -14.46 -3.27 -20.38
CA LEU A 220 -13.43 -4.13 -19.81
C LEU A 220 -12.14 -3.33 -19.66
N GLY A 221 -11.42 -3.54 -18.57
CA GLY A 221 -10.13 -2.95 -18.29
C GLY A 221 -9.09 -4.02 -17.97
N PHE A 222 -7.89 -3.80 -18.45
CA PHE A 222 -6.69 -4.57 -18.12
C PHE A 222 -5.58 -3.61 -17.74
N GLN A 223 -4.84 -3.94 -16.68
CA GLN A 223 -3.60 -3.25 -16.31
C GLN A 223 -2.56 -4.29 -15.90
N TYR A 224 -1.32 -4.06 -16.32
CA TYR A 224 -0.12 -4.65 -15.77
C TYR A 224 0.75 -3.55 -15.18
N ARG A 225 1.23 -3.72 -13.97
CA ARG A 225 2.25 -2.89 -13.32
C ARG A 225 3.45 -3.76 -12.99
N SER A 226 4.64 -3.34 -13.41
CA SER A 226 5.88 -4.06 -13.15
C SER A 226 6.24 -4.04 -11.67
N GLN A 227 6.98 -5.03 -11.21
CA GLN A 227 7.70 -4.97 -9.95
C GLN A 227 8.64 -3.76 -9.90
N ILE A 228 8.90 -3.26 -8.69
CA ILE A 228 9.92 -2.23 -8.43
C ILE A 228 10.87 -2.77 -7.38
N ASN A 229 12.16 -2.86 -7.73
CA ASN A 229 13.20 -3.39 -6.86
C ASN A 229 14.04 -2.24 -6.32
N HIS A 230 13.88 -1.93 -5.04
CA HIS A 230 14.67 -0.94 -4.32
C HIS A 230 15.95 -1.56 -3.77
N LYS A 231 17.01 -0.77 -3.81
CA LYS A 231 18.29 -1.07 -3.17
C LYS A 231 18.53 0.00 -2.13
N LEU A 232 17.92 -0.18 -0.98
CA LEU A 232 17.98 0.77 0.11
C LEU A 232 19.44 0.93 0.57
N ASP A 233 19.94 2.15 0.51
CA ASP A 233 21.24 2.57 1.08
C ASP A 233 20.96 3.28 2.41
N GLY A 234 21.65 2.88 3.50
CA GLY A 234 21.35 3.44 4.81
C GLY A 234 22.34 3.00 5.89
N GLU A 235 21.82 2.81 7.08
CA GLU A 235 22.60 2.58 8.28
C GLU A 235 22.10 1.38 9.07
N ILE A 236 23.04 0.63 9.61
CA ILE A 236 22.82 -0.46 10.56
C ILE A 236 23.50 -0.06 11.88
N SER A 237 22.76 -0.03 12.97
CA SER A 237 23.31 0.28 14.30
C SER A 237 22.80 -0.69 15.36
N ALA A 238 23.63 -0.87 16.40
CA ALA A 238 23.27 -1.55 17.63
C ALA A 238 23.76 -0.71 18.80
N THR A 239 22.86 -0.32 19.70
CA THR A 239 23.14 0.60 20.80
C THR A 239 22.66 0.03 22.15
N GLY A 240 23.21 0.49 23.25
CA GLY A 240 22.77 0.13 24.62
C GLY A 240 23.20 -1.25 25.09
N THR A 241 23.98 -2.00 24.32
CA THR A 241 24.55 -3.29 24.71
C THR A 241 25.87 -3.08 25.49
N THR A 242 26.35 -4.07 26.23
CA THR A 242 27.65 -3.98 26.97
C THR A 242 28.87 -3.90 26.04
N GLY A 243 28.70 -4.19 24.74
CA GLY A 243 29.67 -3.83 23.71
C GLY A 243 29.67 -2.33 23.48
N ALA A 244 30.68 -1.82 22.78
CA ALA A 244 30.60 -0.46 22.26
C ALA A 244 29.44 -0.37 21.25
N ASP A 245 28.74 0.77 21.27
CA ASP A 245 27.75 1.05 20.23
C ASP A 245 28.39 0.84 18.88
N ALA A 246 27.71 0.03 18.03
CA ALA A 246 28.19 -0.32 16.72
C ALA A 246 27.32 0.38 15.68
N GLN A 247 27.96 0.99 14.70
CA GLN A 247 27.31 1.66 13.58
C GLN A 247 28.08 1.36 12.30
N SER A 248 27.38 1.06 11.24
CA SER A 248 27.93 0.77 9.92
C SER A 248 26.95 1.25 8.86
N ASN A 249 27.45 1.76 7.75
CA ASN A 249 26.59 1.85 6.58
C ASN A 249 26.16 0.45 6.16
N GLY A 250 25.00 0.36 5.55
CA GLY A 250 24.42 -0.89 5.13
C GLY A 250 23.50 -0.74 3.93
N LYS A 251 23.17 -1.87 3.34
CA LYS A 251 22.28 -1.97 2.19
C LYS A 251 21.28 -3.08 2.40
N ALA A 252 20.04 -2.83 1.97
CA ALA A 252 19.01 -3.86 1.96
C ALA A 252 18.24 -3.86 0.63
N ASN A 253 17.75 -5.02 0.21
CA ASN A 253 16.86 -5.11 -0.94
C ASN A 253 15.41 -5.10 -0.46
N LEU A 254 14.57 -4.31 -1.15
CA LEU A 254 13.12 -4.31 -0.99
C LEU A 254 12.49 -4.55 -2.36
N ASN A 255 11.92 -5.73 -2.55
CA ASN A 255 11.27 -6.12 -3.80
C ASN A 255 9.77 -5.92 -3.67
N LEU A 256 9.22 -4.93 -4.38
CA LEU A 256 7.78 -4.68 -4.42
C LEU A 256 7.14 -5.46 -5.57
N PRO A 257 5.94 -6.04 -5.38
CA PRO A 257 5.34 -6.97 -6.30
C PRO A 257 4.95 -6.34 -7.64
N GLU A 258 4.97 -7.13 -8.69
CA GLU A 258 4.23 -6.83 -9.90
C GLU A 258 2.74 -7.10 -9.68
N MET A 259 1.89 -6.48 -10.51
CA MET A 259 0.44 -6.62 -10.39
C MET A 259 -0.21 -6.77 -11.77
N VAL A 260 -1.23 -7.64 -11.83
CA VAL A 260 -2.14 -7.75 -12.96
C VAL A 260 -3.56 -7.47 -12.48
N SER A 261 -4.23 -6.51 -13.09
CA SER A 261 -5.59 -6.16 -12.72
C SER A 261 -6.54 -6.30 -13.91
N LEU A 262 -7.70 -6.92 -13.67
CA LEU A 262 -8.78 -7.11 -14.61
C LEU A 262 -10.05 -6.48 -14.04
N GLY A 263 -10.69 -5.59 -14.79
CA GLY A 263 -11.92 -4.91 -14.39
C GLY A 263 -13.03 -5.05 -15.41
N ILE A 264 -14.26 -5.04 -14.91
CA ILE A 264 -15.48 -4.94 -15.69
C ILE A 264 -16.41 -3.90 -15.10
N ALA A 265 -17.02 -3.10 -15.96
CA ALA A 265 -18.13 -2.21 -15.62
C ALA A 265 -19.28 -2.45 -16.61
N HIS A 266 -20.51 -2.61 -16.10
CA HIS A 266 -21.69 -2.87 -16.92
C HIS A 266 -22.85 -2.00 -16.47
N ASP A 267 -23.35 -1.18 -17.40
CA ASP A 267 -24.53 -0.34 -17.18
C ASP A 267 -25.79 -1.18 -17.34
N LEU A 268 -26.44 -1.54 -16.22
CA LEU A 268 -27.72 -2.25 -16.22
C LEU A 268 -28.85 -1.36 -16.75
N ASN A 269 -28.76 -0.07 -16.52
CA ASN A 269 -29.65 0.99 -17.03
C ASN A 269 -28.97 2.35 -16.81
N ASP A 270 -29.66 3.45 -17.18
CA ASP A 270 -29.13 4.82 -17.12
C ASP A 270 -28.77 5.30 -15.69
N ARG A 271 -29.12 4.53 -14.65
CA ARG A 271 -28.90 4.89 -13.23
C ARG A 271 -28.03 3.92 -12.47
N LEU A 272 -27.90 2.69 -12.93
CA LEU A 272 -27.22 1.64 -12.17
C LEU A 272 -26.13 0.97 -13.00
N THR A 273 -24.89 1.13 -12.57
CA THR A 273 -23.72 0.42 -13.09
C THR A 273 -23.24 -0.58 -12.04
N ILE A 274 -23.08 -1.83 -12.43
CA ILE A 274 -22.43 -2.88 -11.62
C ILE A 274 -21.01 -3.09 -12.09
N MET A 275 -20.13 -3.43 -11.16
CA MET A 275 -18.70 -3.53 -11.43
C MET A 275 -18.07 -4.69 -10.69
N GLY A 276 -17.01 -5.22 -11.29
CA GLY A 276 -16.12 -6.18 -10.64
C GLY A 276 -14.66 -5.89 -10.96
N ASN A 277 -13.78 -6.29 -10.07
CA ASN A 277 -12.34 -6.23 -10.29
C ASN A 277 -11.66 -7.45 -9.69
N ALA A 278 -10.61 -7.94 -10.34
CA ALA A 278 -9.71 -8.95 -9.83
C ALA A 278 -8.28 -8.45 -9.99
N ILE A 279 -7.48 -8.55 -8.92
CA ILE A 279 -6.06 -8.18 -8.91
C ILE A 279 -5.26 -9.40 -8.49
N TRP A 280 -4.24 -9.72 -9.25
CA TRP A 280 -3.20 -10.65 -8.87
C TRP A 280 -1.95 -9.86 -8.46
N PHE A 281 -1.33 -10.26 -7.36
CA PHE A 281 -0.10 -9.70 -6.84
C PHE A 281 1.00 -10.76 -6.84
N GLY A 282 2.14 -10.47 -7.47
CA GLY A 282 3.33 -11.32 -7.49
C GLY A 282 4.19 -11.14 -6.23
N TRP A 283 3.61 -11.40 -5.06
CA TRP A 283 4.29 -11.24 -3.78
C TRP A 283 5.40 -12.25 -3.53
N SER A 284 5.43 -13.37 -4.23
CA SER A 284 6.51 -14.37 -4.14
C SER A 284 7.91 -13.79 -4.41
N ASN A 285 8.00 -12.59 -5.00
CA ASN A 285 9.26 -11.84 -5.14
C ASN A 285 9.81 -11.28 -3.82
N PHE A 286 8.97 -11.21 -2.76
CA PHE A 286 9.37 -10.75 -1.42
C PHE A 286 9.72 -11.93 -0.51
N GLU A 287 10.78 -12.65 -0.86
CA GLU A 287 11.19 -13.88 -0.15
C GLU A 287 11.85 -13.58 1.19
N ARG A 288 12.65 -12.50 1.30
CA ARG A 288 13.40 -12.17 2.51
C ARG A 288 13.91 -10.72 2.56
N ILE A 289 14.09 -10.24 3.76
CA ILE A 289 14.80 -8.99 4.06
C ILE A 289 16.22 -9.35 4.44
N THR A 290 17.20 -9.04 3.58
CA THR A 290 18.62 -9.24 3.88
C THR A 290 19.32 -7.90 3.89
N ALA A 291 19.93 -7.56 5.03
CA ALA A 291 20.75 -6.36 5.17
C ALA A 291 22.24 -6.72 5.24
N TYR A 292 23.03 -5.99 4.48
CA TYR A 292 24.48 -6.17 4.36
C TYR A 292 25.20 -4.93 4.87
N THR A 293 26.28 -5.11 5.61
CA THR A 293 27.21 -4.03 5.91
C THR A 293 28.05 -3.65 4.67
N ASP A 294 28.67 -2.48 4.64
CA ASP A 294 29.61 -2.08 3.57
C ASP A 294 30.76 -3.08 3.35
N ALA A 295 31.13 -3.83 4.38
CA ALA A 295 32.11 -4.91 4.27
C ALA A 295 31.56 -6.18 3.58
N GLY A 296 30.26 -6.19 3.23
CA GLY A 296 29.58 -7.32 2.60
C GLY A 296 29.16 -8.44 3.55
N ASN A 297 29.26 -8.23 4.86
CA ASN A 297 28.77 -9.20 5.83
C ASN A 297 27.26 -9.06 5.99
N ILE A 298 26.57 -10.20 6.17
CA ILE A 298 25.14 -10.20 6.50
C ILE A 298 24.99 -9.70 7.94
N ALA A 299 24.25 -8.61 8.12
CA ALA A 299 23.91 -8.04 9.40
C ALA A 299 22.53 -8.51 9.90
N GLN A 300 21.60 -8.70 8.97
CA GLN A 300 20.25 -9.20 9.25
C GLN A 300 19.76 -10.04 8.07
N ASP A 301 19.08 -11.14 8.34
CA ASP A 301 18.47 -12.01 7.34
C ASP A 301 17.17 -12.60 7.88
N ILE A 302 16.04 -12.08 7.37
CA ILE A 302 14.69 -12.43 7.83
C ILE A 302 13.92 -13.00 6.64
N ALA A 303 13.59 -14.29 6.70
CA ALA A 303 12.69 -14.90 5.73
C ALA A 303 11.31 -14.25 5.84
N GLN A 304 10.69 -13.99 4.71
CA GLN A 304 9.33 -13.46 4.58
C GLN A 304 8.41 -14.48 3.92
N GLY A 305 8.92 -15.25 2.95
CA GLY A 305 8.23 -16.35 2.30
C GLY A 305 6.84 -16.00 1.77
N TYR A 306 6.66 -14.78 1.25
CA TYR A 306 5.37 -14.33 0.75
C TYR A 306 4.95 -15.15 -0.47
N GLU A 307 3.66 -15.43 -0.57
CA GLU A 307 3.05 -16.10 -1.72
C GLU A 307 2.26 -15.13 -2.59
N ASP A 308 2.04 -15.52 -3.87
CA ASP A 308 1.23 -14.75 -4.79
C ASP A 308 -0.24 -14.79 -4.37
N THR A 309 -0.92 -13.64 -4.43
CA THR A 309 -2.29 -13.50 -3.91
C THR A 309 -3.24 -12.87 -4.91
N TRP A 310 -4.53 -12.95 -4.56
CA TRP A 310 -5.61 -12.35 -5.31
C TRP A 310 -6.48 -11.48 -4.42
N ALA A 311 -6.93 -10.34 -4.98
CA ALA A 311 -8.02 -9.55 -4.42
C ALA A 311 -9.20 -9.53 -5.41
N PHE A 312 -10.42 -9.72 -4.92
CA PHE A 312 -11.65 -9.72 -5.72
C PHE A 312 -12.65 -8.74 -5.13
N SER A 313 -13.15 -7.83 -5.96
CA SER A 313 -14.17 -6.89 -5.53
C SER A 313 -15.39 -6.87 -6.46
N ILE A 314 -16.55 -6.59 -5.85
CA ILE A 314 -17.79 -6.34 -6.55
C ILE A 314 -18.47 -5.10 -5.93
N GLY A 315 -19.06 -4.26 -6.78
CA GLY A 315 -19.70 -3.04 -6.32
C GLY A 315 -20.63 -2.44 -7.36
N ALA A 316 -21.25 -1.33 -6.97
CA ALA A 316 -22.19 -0.62 -7.80
C ALA A 316 -22.14 0.90 -7.60
N ASP A 317 -22.38 1.63 -8.68
CA ASP A 317 -22.68 3.06 -8.70
C ASP A 317 -24.17 3.24 -8.99
N TYR A 318 -24.87 4.03 -8.19
CA TYR A 318 -26.27 4.35 -8.36
C TYR A 318 -26.48 5.86 -8.44
N LYS A 319 -26.92 6.33 -9.63
CA LYS A 319 -27.33 7.72 -9.87
C LYS A 319 -28.65 7.98 -9.14
N TYR A 320 -28.57 8.45 -7.89
CA TYR A 320 -29.74 8.76 -7.09
C TYR A 320 -30.51 9.96 -7.62
N SER A 321 -29.79 11.02 -8.00
CA SER A 321 -30.30 12.23 -8.66
C SER A 321 -29.26 12.81 -9.61
N ASP A 322 -29.53 13.95 -10.22
CA ASP A 322 -28.54 14.66 -11.04
C ASP A 322 -27.36 15.18 -10.23
N ASP A 323 -27.59 15.48 -8.92
CA ASP A 323 -26.57 15.98 -8.02
C ASP A 323 -25.86 14.87 -7.23
N TRP A 324 -26.41 13.67 -7.11
CA TRP A 324 -25.90 12.62 -6.23
C TRP A 324 -25.72 11.28 -6.92
N THR A 325 -24.52 10.72 -6.77
CA THR A 325 -24.22 9.32 -7.10
C THR A 325 -23.84 8.60 -5.80
N LEU A 326 -24.53 7.50 -5.47
CA LEU A 326 -24.25 6.64 -4.32
C LEU A 326 -23.44 5.42 -4.76
N ARG A 327 -22.63 4.89 -3.83
CA ARG A 327 -21.76 3.75 -4.09
C ARG A 327 -21.82 2.74 -2.95
N ALA A 328 -21.65 1.47 -3.30
CA ALA A 328 -21.43 0.41 -2.34
C ALA A 328 -20.56 -0.68 -2.97
N GLY A 329 -19.79 -1.38 -2.16
CA GLY A 329 -18.96 -2.48 -2.61
C GLY A 329 -18.42 -3.34 -1.48
N VAL A 330 -17.96 -4.52 -1.87
CA VAL A 330 -17.27 -5.46 -0.99
C VAL A 330 -16.03 -5.99 -1.71
N GLN A 331 -14.99 -6.32 -0.95
CA GLN A 331 -13.77 -6.96 -1.45
C GLN A 331 -13.34 -8.07 -0.51
N TYR A 332 -12.83 -9.14 -1.08
CA TYR A 332 -12.03 -10.15 -0.41
C TYR A 332 -10.58 -9.99 -0.90
N ASP A 333 -9.64 -9.93 0.02
CA ASP A 333 -8.24 -9.64 -0.24
C ASP A 333 -7.37 -10.64 0.55
N GLN A 334 -6.65 -11.51 -0.17
CA GLN A 334 -5.84 -12.57 0.40
C GLN A 334 -4.54 -12.02 0.99
N THR A 335 -4.16 -12.49 2.17
CA THR A 335 -2.85 -12.21 2.75
C THR A 335 -1.75 -12.96 2.00
N PRO A 336 -0.58 -12.35 1.73
CA PRO A 336 0.58 -13.04 1.18
C PRO A 336 1.41 -13.78 2.24
N THR A 337 1.14 -13.57 3.53
CA THR A 337 1.91 -14.17 4.62
C THR A 337 1.49 -15.60 4.90
N GLU A 338 2.44 -16.52 4.85
CA GLU A 338 2.28 -17.89 5.27
C GLU A 338 2.51 -18.03 6.79
N ASP A 339 1.82 -18.97 7.45
CA ASP A 339 1.91 -19.20 8.89
C ASP A 339 3.35 -19.41 9.38
N GLU A 340 4.16 -20.12 8.59
CA GLU A 340 5.58 -20.40 8.91
C GLU A 340 6.45 -19.14 8.93
N PHE A 341 6.07 -18.12 8.18
CA PHE A 341 6.87 -16.90 7.98
C PHE A 341 6.22 -15.63 8.56
N ARG A 342 4.98 -15.73 9.08
CA ARG A 342 4.29 -14.58 9.67
C ARG A 342 5.06 -14.06 10.87
N THR A 343 5.32 -12.76 10.88
CA THR A 343 6.09 -12.08 11.92
C THR A 343 5.28 -10.97 12.57
N THR A 344 5.72 -10.50 13.73
CA THR A 344 5.10 -9.34 14.36
C THR A 344 5.35 -8.02 13.61
N ARG A 345 6.26 -8.02 12.63
CA ARG A 345 6.47 -6.86 11.73
C ARG A 345 5.34 -6.68 10.74
N THR A 346 4.78 -7.79 10.28
CA THR A 346 3.65 -7.84 9.35
C THR A 346 2.66 -8.89 9.83
N PRO A 347 1.93 -8.61 10.93
CA PRO A 347 0.90 -9.51 11.47
C PRO A 347 -0.34 -9.40 10.58
N ASP A 348 -0.28 -10.01 9.41
CA ASP A 348 -1.29 -9.91 8.35
C ASP A 348 -2.14 -11.17 8.25
N GLY A 349 -3.41 -10.99 7.85
CA GLY A 349 -4.39 -12.03 7.60
C GLY A 349 -5.29 -11.66 6.42
N ASP A 350 -6.09 -12.61 5.96
CA ASP A 350 -7.10 -12.38 4.93
C ASP A 350 -8.07 -11.27 5.33
N ARG A 351 -8.53 -10.47 4.35
CA ARG A 351 -9.34 -9.29 4.63
C ARG A 351 -10.66 -9.29 3.89
N ILE A 352 -11.67 -8.83 4.59
CA ILE A 352 -12.99 -8.53 4.02
C ILE A 352 -13.26 -7.04 4.18
N TRP A 353 -13.49 -6.36 3.07
CA TRP A 353 -13.82 -4.94 3.00
C TRP A 353 -15.30 -4.75 2.77
N VAL A 354 -15.90 -3.80 3.47
CA VAL A 354 -17.27 -3.33 3.22
C VAL A 354 -17.22 -1.82 3.10
N SER A 355 -17.59 -1.31 1.94
CA SER A 355 -17.45 0.10 1.58
C SER A 355 -18.78 0.72 1.18
N GLY A 356 -18.94 1.99 1.50
CA GLY A 356 -19.98 2.86 1.00
C GLY A 356 -19.44 4.24 0.64
N GLY A 357 -20.05 4.90 -0.33
CA GLY A 357 -19.61 6.23 -0.73
C GLY A 357 -20.65 7.04 -1.45
N ALA A 358 -20.36 8.30 -1.65
CA ALA A 358 -21.22 9.22 -2.40
C ALA A 358 -20.37 10.29 -3.12
N THR A 359 -20.82 10.68 -4.32
CA THR A 359 -20.37 11.91 -4.98
C THR A 359 -21.47 12.94 -4.95
N TYR A 360 -21.12 14.15 -4.55
CA TYR A 360 -21.97 15.33 -4.72
C TYR A 360 -21.44 16.18 -5.88
N HIS A 361 -22.24 16.27 -6.95
CA HIS A 361 -21.94 17.09 -8.13
C HIS A 361 -22.37 18.53 -7.85
N VAL A 362 -21.40 19.39 -7.48
CA VAL A 362 -21.64 20.83 -7.22
C VAL A 362 -21.97 21.56 -8.53
N SER A 363 -21.38 21.10 -9.63
CA SER A 363 -21.55 21.62 -10.98
C SER A 363 -20.99 20.63 -12.00
N ASP A 364 -21.16 20.88 -13.29
CA ASP A 364 -20.56 20.08 -14.37
C ASP A 364 -19.02 19.97 -14.30
N ARG A 365 -18.36 20.76 -13.42
CA ARG A 365 -16.90 20.84 -13.34
C ARG A 365 -16.34 20.49 -11.97
N VAL A 366 -17.16 20.46 -10.94
CA VAL A 366 -16.72 20.28 -9.56
C VAL A 366 -17.60 19.26 -8.86
N SER A 367 -16.98 18.25 -8.29
CA SER A 367 -17.62 17.28 -7.42
C SER A 367 -16.83 17.04 -6.14
N TRP A 368 -17.51 16.57 -5.11
CA TRP A 368 -16.93 16.09 -3.87
C TRP A 368 -17.25 14.61 -3.71
N ASP A 369 -16.20 13.82 -3.44
CA ASP A 369 -16.32 12.41 -3.14
C ASP A 369 -16.15 12.16 -1.64
N PHE A 370 -17.01 11.30 -1.10
CA PHE A 370 -16.98 10.83 0.28
C PHE A 370 -17.05 9.31 0.28
N ALA A 371 -16.25 8.67 1.11
CA ALA A 371 -16.28 7.23 1.26
C ALA A 371 -16.00 6.84 2.71
N LEU A 372 -16.56 5.71 3.12
CA LEU A 372 -16.30 5.04 4.39
C LEU A 372 -16.11 3.55 4.09
N THR A 373 -15.12 2.95 4.75
CA THR A 373 -14.83 1.53 4.63
C THR A 373 -14.53 0.94 6.00
N TYR A 374 -15.02 -0.26 6.22
CA TYR A 374 -14.62 -1.12 7.31
C TYR A 374 -13.93 -2.36 6.74
N ILE A 375 -12.74 -2.66 7.26
CA ILE A 375 -11.93 -3.82 6.87
C ILE A 375 -11.82 -4.71 8.10
N ASN A 376 -12.23 -5.95 7.99
CA ASN A 376 -11.96 -6.99 8.98
C ASN A 376 -10.74 -7.79 8.52
N VAL A 377 -9.76 -7.95 9.40
CA VAL A 377 -8.57 -8.78 9.20
C VAL A 377 -8.81 -10.10 9.94
N ALA A 378 -8.55 -11.22 9.29
CA ALA A 378 -8.69 -12.54 9.90
C ALA A 378 -7.72 -12.69 11.08
N GLU A 379 -8.14 -13.45 12.08
CA GLU A 379 -7.33 -13.85 13.22
C GLU A 379 -6.30 -14.90 12.77
N GLU A 380 -5.03 -14.72 13.12
CA GLU A 380 -3.93 -15.55 12.65
C GLU A 380 -2.88 -15.79 13.75
N ASP A 381 -2.28 -16.96 13.74
CA ASP A 381 -1.20 -17.34 14.64
C ASP A 381 0.16 -16.83 14.14
N ILE A 382 1.00 -16.40 15.07
CA ILE A 382 2.39 -15.99 14.86
C ILE A 382 3.28 -16.89 15.67
N SER A 383 4.25 -17.57 15.02
CA SER A 383 5.28 -18.38 15.68
C SER A 383 6.64 -18.06 15.08
N VAL A 384 7.43 -17.27 15.81
CA VAL A 384 8.72 -16.75 15.35
C VAL A 384 9.83 -17.16 16.29
N THR A 385 10.91 -17.75 15.76
CA THR A 385 12.14 -17.98 16.52
C THR A 385 13.28 -17.10 16.01
N ARG A 386 13.87 -16.29 16.87
CA ARG A 386 15.04 -15.46 16.59
C ARG A 386 16.28 -16.05 17.25
N ASN A 387 17.17 -16.59 16.43
CA ASN A 387 18.31 -17.39 16.89
C ASN A 387 19.56 -16.56 17.23
N GLN A 388 19.56 -15.24 17.06
CA GLN A 388 20.73 -14.39 17.28
C GLN A 388 20.37 -13.09 18.00
N PRO A 389 21.21 -12.69 18.99
CA PRO A 389 22.34 -13.41 19.56
C PRO A 389 21.95 -14.53 20.55
N LEU A 390 20.67 -14.63 20.88
CA LEU A 390 20.09 -15.58 21.83
C LEU A 390 18.71 -16.01 21.31
N ASN A 391 18.36 -17.28 21.56
CA ASN A 391 17.06 -17.79 21.15
C ASN A 391 15.93 -17.07 21.88
N ALA A 392 15.09 -16.35 21.12
CA ALA A 392 13.81 -15.84 21.58
C ALA A 392 12.72 -16.53 20.74
N THR A 393 11.66 -16.97 21.37
CA THR A 393 10.48 -17.52 20.70
C THR A 393 9.31 -16.60 20.98
N ILE A 394 8.64 -16.16 19.94
CA ILE A 394 7.45 -15.33 20.00
C ILE A 394 6.28 -16.20 19.51
N GLU A 395 5.34 -16.48 20.41
CA GLU A 395 4.09 -17.19 20.13
C GLU A 395 2.94 -16.23 20.42
N ALA A 396 2.22 -15.83 19.40
CA ALA A 396 1.15 -14.85 19.53
C ALA A 396 -0.02 -15.17 18.59
N GLU A 397 -1.16 -14.59 18.88
CA GLU A 397 -2.33 -14.56 18.02
C GLU A 397 -2.61 -13.09 17.69
N SER A 398 -2.75 -12.78 16.40
CA SER A 398 -3.05 -11.43 15.92
C SER A 398 -4.49 -11.36 15.41
N SER A 399 -5.18 -10.27 15.74
CA SER A 399 -6.48 -9.92 15.16
C SER A 399 -6.56 -8.43 14.94
N GLY A 400 -7.41 -7.97 14.03
CA GLY A 400 -7.52 -6.53 13.82
C GLY A 400 -8.61 -6.10 12.86
N HIS A 401 -8.78 -4.79 12.80
CA HIS A 401 -9.67 -4.15 11.84
C HIS A 401 -9.17 -2.76 11.45
N VAL A 402 -9.64 -2.24 10.32
CA VAL A 402 -9.29 -0.89 9.85
C VAL A 402 -10.56 -0.14 9.48
N GLY A 403 -10.72 1.06 10.04
CA GLY A 403 -11.68 2.06 9.58
C GLY A 403 -11.03 3.05 8.60
N ILE A 404 -11.69 3.45 7.55
CA ILE A 404 -11.21 4.45 6.60
C ILE A 404 -12.30 5.47 6.32
#